data_30cc2667c010d22bd21dd5405d2ab72c
#
_entry.id   30cc2667c010d22bd21dd5405d2ab72c
#
_cell.length_a   1.000
_cell.length_b   1.000
_cell.length_c   1.000
_cell.angle_alpha   90.00
_cell.angle_beta   90.00
_cell.angle_gamma   90.00
#
_symmetry.space_group_name_H-M   'P 1'
#
loop_
_entity.id
_entity.type
_entity.pdbx_description
1 polymer ?
#
loop_
_entity_poly.entity_id
_entity_poly.type
_entity_poly.pdbx_seq_one_letter_code
_entity_poly.pdbx_strand_id
1 'polypeptide(L)'
;MSEVVPLRPTARRVEDDFIAGFTAGWNAPTPERLAALLHEDIVLYQPNKPPIRGRAAALADFRALFAFLPGLRGDIDRACGANGVVFIEWRMQFPIGRRGVELAAVDRFLLRDGLAIERVVYFDQLPLIAAVLSHPRLWPGFARYRFG
;
A
#
# COMPACT_ATOMS: atom_id res chain seq x y z
N MET A 1 -43.64 7.15 28.89
CA MET A 1 -42.80 7.96 27.96
C MET A 1 -41.43 7.31 27.91
N SER A 2 -41.10 6.67 26.80
CA SER A 2 -39.79 6.09 26.60
C SER A 2 -38.85 7.21 26.13
N GLU A 3 -37.92 7.57 26.96
CA GLU A 3 -36.83 8.50 26.62
C GLU A 3 -35.93 7.84 25.59
N VAL A 4 -36.00 8.35 24.36
CA VAL A 4 -35.06 7.94 23.29
C VAL A 4 -33.68 8.51 23.65
N VAL A 5 -32.81 7.68 24.23
CA VAL A 5 -31.42 8.05 24.44
C VAL A 5 -30.76 8.21 23.07
N PRO A 6 -30.31 9.42 22.69
CA PRO A 6 -29.64 9.60 21.41
C PRO A 6 -28.36 8.77 21.43
N LEU A 7 -28.21 7.88 20.44
CA LEU A 7 -26.94 7.17 20.19
C LEU A 7 -25.85 8.23 20.03
N ARG A 8 -24.92 8.28 20.99
CA ARG A 8 -23.72 9.10 20.84
C ARG A 8 -23.02 8.63 19.56
N PRO A 9 -22.64 9.53 18.65
CA PRO A 9 -21.81 9.13 17.52
C PRO A 9 -20.59 8.43 18.07
N THR A 10 -20.38 7.18 17.66
CA THR A 10 -19.20 6.39 18.03
C THR A 10 -17.99 7.22 17.62
N ALA A 11 -17.09 7.52 18.57
CA ALA A 11 -15.88 8.28 18.27
C ALA A 11 -15.17 7.60 17.10
N ARG A 12 -14.87 8.36 16.05
CA ARG A 12 -14.20 7.86 14.85
C ARG A 12 -12.84 7.30 15.26
N ARG A 13 -12.59 6.05 14.93
CA ARG A 13 -11.37 5.36 15.35
C ARG A 13 -10.22 5.77 14.44
N VAL A 14 -9.01 5.85 15.00
CA VAL A 14 -7.81 6.19 14.24
C VAL A 14 -7.53 5.17 13.12
N GLU A 15 -7.84 3.90 13.35
CA GLU A 15 -7.72 2.85 12.36
C GLU A 15 -8.67 3.05 11.18
N ASP A 16 -9.91 3.47 11.44
CA ASP A 16 -10.91 3.75 10.40
C ASP A 16 -10.49 4.95 9.54
N ASP A 17 -9.89 5.98 10.14
CA ASP A 17 -9.35 7.13 9.43
C ASP A 17 -8.16 6.74 8.55
N PHE A 18 -7.27 5.87 9.05
CA PHE A 18 -6.15 5.36 8.26
C PHE A 18 -6.63 4.52 7.08
N ILE A 19 -7.60 3.62 7.28
CA ILE A 19 -8.20 2.80 6.22
C ILE A 19 -8.83 3.69 5.14
N ALA A 20 -9.58 4.71 5.55
CA ALA A 20 -10.17 5.68 4.61
C ALA A 20 -9.09 6.44 3.82
N GLY A 21 -8.02 6.86 4.47
CA GLY A 21 -6.87 7.52 3.84
C GLY A 21 -6.14 6.61 2.84
N PHE A 22 -5.92 5.36 3.19
CA PHE A 22 -5.32 4.36 2.32
C PHE A 22 -6.19 4.11 1.08
N THR A 23 -7.49 3.93 1.27
CA THR A 23 -8.45 3.72 0.18
C THR A 23 -8.48 4.94 -0.76
N ALA A 24 -8.57 6.14 -0.23
CA ALA A 24 -8.53 7.38 -1.02
C ALA A 24 -7.20 7.55 -1.76
N GLY A 25 -6.09 7.19 -1.12
CA GLY A 25 -4.76 7.22 -1.72
C GLY A 25 -4.65 6.32 -2.95
N TRP A 26 -5.21 5.12 -2.90
CA TRP A 26 -5.16 4.18 -4.02
C TRP A 26 -6.23 4.41 -5.10
N ASN A 27 -7.28 5.17 -4.83
CA ASN A 27 -8.24 5.59 -5.87
C ASN A 27 -7.60 6.47 -6.96
N ALA A 28 -6.62 7.30 -6.58
CA ALA A 28 -5.85 8.13 -7.50
C ALA A 28 -4.40 8.21 -6.98
N PRO A 29 -3.62 7.11 -7.13
CA PRO A 29 -2.35 6.97 -6.44
C PRO A 29 -1.29 7.90 -7.03
N THR A 30 -0.59 8.58 -6.12
CA THR A 30 0.67 9.27 -6.38
C THR A 30 1.66 8.92 -5.28
N PRO A 31 2.97 8.95 -5.55
CA PRO A 31 3.97 8.69 -4.53
C PRO A 31 3.79 9.56 -3.28
N GLU A 32 3.46 10.84 -3.47
CA GLU A 32 3.26 11.81 -2.40
C GLU A 32 2.02 11.51 -1.55
N ARG A 33 0.92 11.11 -2.17
CA ARG A 33 -0.30 10.71 -1.44
C ARG A 33 -0.08 9.48 -0.58
N LEU A 34 0.63 8.50 -1.09
CA LEU A 34 0.94 7.28 -0.35
C LEU A 34 1.93 7.55 0.78
N ALA A 35 2.95 8.37 0.53
CA ALA A 35 3.92 8.76 1.56
C ALA A 35 3.31 9.60 2.68
N ALA A 36 2.24 10.35 2.41
CA ALA A 36 1.53 11.13 3.43
C ALA A 36 0.88 10.27 4.53
N LEU A 37 0.65 8.98 4.28
CA LEU A 37 0.14 8.03 5.26
C LEU A 37 1.22 7.49 6.21
N LEU A 38 2.49 7.80 5.94
CA LEU A 38 3.64 7.22 6.63
C LEU A 38 4.20 8.17 7.67
N HIS A 39 4.55 7.61 8.83
CA HIS A 39 5.34 8.30 9.85
C HIS A 39 6.77 8.56 9.35
N GLU A 40 7.47 9.54 9.93
CA GLU A 40 8.87 9.83 9.57
C GLU A 40 9.79 8.62 9.77
N ASP A 41 9.54 7.83 10.81
CA ASP A 41 10.32 6.65 11.19
C ASP A 41 9.76 5.35 10.60
N ILE A 42 8.97 5.42 9.54
CA ILE A 42 8.38 4.23 8.89
C ILE A 42 9.45 3.18 8.53
N VAL A 43 9.12 1.92 8.72
CA VAL A 43 9.86 0.79 8.15
C VAL A 43 8.92 -0.01 7.25
N LEU A 44 9.29 -0.15 5.99
CA LEU A 44 8.56 -0.95 5.02
C LEU A 44 9.26 -2.30 4.83
N TYR A 45 8.52 -3.38 5.04
CA TYR A 45 8.96 -4.74 4.76
C TYR A 45 8.22 -5.26 3.54
N GLN A 46 8.97 -5.59 2.50
CA GLN A 46 8.47 -6.13 1.25
C GLN A 46 9.14 -7.47 0.95
N PRO A 47 8.46 -8.42 0.28
CA PRO A 47 9.09 -9.68 -0.09
C PRO A 47 10.36 -9.47 -0.94
N ASN A 48 11.42 -10.20 -0.62
CA ASN A 48 12.68 -10.23 -1.37
C ASN A 48 13.35 -8.86 -1.59
N LYS A 49 13.12 -7.92 -0.69
CA LYS A 49 13.72 -6.58 -0.73
C LYS A 49 14.20 -6.21 0.69
N PRO A 50 15.36 -5.56 0.84
CA PRO A 50 15.77 -5.05 2.14
C PRO A 50 14.73 -4.08 2.71
N PRO A 51 14.57 -4.01 4.04
CA PRO A 51 13.67 -3.05 4.66
C PRO A 51 14.01 -1.61 4.27
N ILE A 52 12.98 -0.85 3.90
CA ILE A 52 13.11 0.58 3.59
C ILE A 52 12.81 1.36 4.87
N ARG A 53 13.72 2.21 5.29
CA ARG A 53 13.63 2.97 6.54
C ARG A 53 13.50 4.45 6.28
N GLY A 54 12.49 5.06 6.89
CA GLY A 54 12.19 6.47 6.82
C GLY A 54 11.28 6.86 5.66
N ARG A 55 10.46 7.90 5.89
CA ARG A 55 9.48 8.38 4.90
C ARG A 55 10.12 8.89 3.61
N ALA A 56 11.28 9.54 3.70
CA ALA A 56 11.99 10.03 2.52
C ALA A 56 12.43 8.88 1.60
N ALA A 57 12.98 7.79 2.17
CA ALA A 57 13.37 6.61 1.42
C ALA A 57 12.13 5.88 0.84
N ALA A 58 11.04 5.80 1.60
CA ALA A 58 9.78 5.24 1.13
C ALA A 58 9.21 6.03 -0.05
N LEU A 59 9.23 7.36 0.01
CA LEU A 59 8.79 8.23 -1.09
C LEU A 59 9.65 8.02 -2.34
N ALA A 60 10.97 7.90 -2.19
CA ALA A 60 11.87 7.61 -3.30
C ALA A 60 11.57 6.24 -3.95
N ASP A 61 11.28 5.22 -3.14
CA ASP A 61 10.88 3.90 -3.63
C ASP A 61 9.54 3.95 -4.38
N PHE A 62 8.54 4.67 -3.86
CA PHE A 62 7.26 4.86 -4.54
C PHE A 62 7.42 5.60 -5.87
N ARG A 63 8.24 6.65 -5.93
CA ARG A 63 8.54 7.37 -7.18
C ARG A 63 9.19 6.44 -8.20
N ALA A 64 10.14 5.61 -7.78
CA ALA A 64 10.77 4.63 -8.66
C ALA A 64 9.78 3.57 -9.16
N LEU A 65 8.87 3.08 -8.30
CA LEU A 65 7.84 2.12 -8.67
C LEU A 65 6.87 2.71 -9.69
N PHE A 66 6.35 3.92 -9.47
CA PHE A 66 5.42 4.57 -10.39
C PHE A 66 6.09 5.03 -11.70
N ALA A 67 7.39 5.32 -11.68
CA ALA A 67 8.16 5.56 -12.89
C ALA A 67 8.34 4.27 -13.72
N PHE A 68 8.54 3.14 -13.05
CA PHE A 68 8.64 1.83 -13.68
C PHE A 68 7.29 1.35 -14.23
N LEU A 69 6.21 1.52 -13.46
CA LEU A 69 4.86 1.06 -13.80
C LEU A 69 3.85 2.22 -13.69
N PRO A 70 3.86 3.17 -14.64
CA PRO A 70 2.84 4.19 -14.67
C PRO A 70 1.48 3.55 -14.94
N GLY A 71 0.48 3.91 -14.15
CA GLY A 71 -0.84 3.28 -14.20
C GLY A 71 -1.04 2.11 -13.21
N LEU A 72 -0.07 1.84 -12.34
CA LEU A 72 -0.27 0.96 -11.20
C LEU A 72 -1.47 1.43 -10.37
N ARG A 73 -2.38 0.51 -10.04
CA ARG A 73 -3.61 0.77 -9.29
C ARG A 73 -3.82 -0.26 -8.21
N GLY A 74 -4.68 0.07 -7.25
CA GLY A 74 -5.05 -0.83 -6.18
C GLY A 74 -6.53 -0.70 -5.82
N ASP A 75 -7.18 -1.83 -5.62
CA ASP A 75 -8.55 -1.93 -5.16
C ASP A 75 -8.58 -2.60 -3.79
N ILE A 76 -9.21 -1.96 -2.82
CA ILE A 76 -9.34 -2.47 -1.46
C ILE A 76 -10.57 -3.37 -1.40
N ASP A 77 -10.38 -4.61 -0.94
CA ASP A 77 -11.46 -5.59 -0.80
C ASP A 77 -12.03 -5.59 0.62
N ARG A 78 -11.17 -5.63 1.63
CA ARG A 78 -11.55 -5.66 3.05
C ARG A 78 -10.49 -5.00 3.90
N ALA A 79 -10.91 -4.42 5.02
CA ALA A 79 -9.98 -3.89 6.01
C ALA A 79 -10.57 -4.01 7.41
N CYS A 80 -9.71 -4.20 8.38
CA CYS A 80 -10.06 -4.15 9.78
C CYS A 80 -8.88 -3.62 10.60
N GLY A 81 -9.18 -3.02 11.75
CA GLY A 81 -8.13 -2.52 12.62
C GLY A 81 -8.60 -2.41 14.06
N ALA A 82 -7.67 -2.57 14.98
CA ALA A 82 -7.86 -2.39 16.41
C ALA A 82 -6.50 -2.19 17.10
N ASN A 83 -6.49 -1.44 18.19
CA ASN A 83 -5.32 -1.25 19.04
C ASN A 83 -4.06 -0.78 18.28
N GLY A 84 -4.24 0.11 17.30
CA GLY A 84 -3.14 0.63 16.49
C GLY A 84 -2.62 -0.31 15.41
N VAL A 85 -3.29 -1.44 15.17
CA VAL A 85 -2.96 -2.39 14.11
C VAL A 85 -4.05 -2.36 13.05
N VAL A 86 -3.67 -2.33 11.78
CA VAL A 86 -4.59 -2.35 10.64
C VAL A 86 -4.16 -3.43 9.67
N PHE A 87 -5.14 -4.23 9.21
CA PHE A 87 -4.98 -5.18 8.12
C PHE A 87 -5.85 -4.75 6.94
N ILE A 88 -5.27 -4.72 5.76
CA ILE A 88 -5.95 -4.37 4.52
C ILE A 88 -5.71 -5.47 3.50
N GLU A 89 -6.78 -6.13 3.08
CA GLU A 89 -6.79 -7.06 1.94
C GLU A 89 -7.14 -6.27 0.69
N TRP A 90 -6.31 -6.38 -0.34
CA TRP A 90 -6.45 -5.59 -1.54
C TRP A 90 -5.84 -6.25 -2.76
N ARG A 91 -6.15 -5.74 -3.94
CA ARG A 91 -5.61 -6.20 -5.20
C ARG A 91 -4.79 -5.11 -5.85
N MET A 92 -3.54 -5.42 -6.16
CA MET A 92 -2.66 -4.57 -6.95
C MET A 92 -2.82 -4.92 -8.42
N GLN A 93 -3.01 -3.90 -9.26
CA GLN A 93 -3.12 -4.06 -10.70
C GLN A 93 -1.91 -3.47 -11.40
N PHE A 94 -1.05 -4.34 -11.92
CA PHE A 94 0.16 -3.98 -12.63
C PHE A 94 -0.12 -3.89 -14.14
N PRO A 95 0.17 -2.76 -14.80
CA PRO A 95 -0.09 -2.57 -16.23
C PRO A 95 0.99 -3.25 -17.09
N ILE A 96 1.07 -4.58 -17.03
CA ILE A 96 2.04 -5.39 -17.77
C ILE A 96 1.29 -6.23 -18.81
N GLY A 97 1.65 -6.07 -20.09
CA GLY A 97 0.97 -6.73 -21.20
C GLY A 97 -0.43 -6.16 -21.47
N ARG A 98 -1.19 -6.80 -22.34
CA ARG A 98 -2.53 -6.33 -22.76
C ARG A 98 -3.58 -6.45 -21.66
N ARG A 99 -3.48 -7.49 -20.82
CA ARG A 99 -4.47 -7.82 -19.78
C ARG A 99 -4.09 -7.30 -18.42
N GLY A 100 -2.84 -6.85 -18.25
CA GLY A 100 -2.29 -6.54 -16.94
C GLY A 100 -2.07 -7.80 -16.07
N VAL A 101 -1.54 -7.59 -14.88
CA VAL A 101 -1.36 -8.62 -13.85
C VAL A 101 -2.03 -8.13 -12.58
N GLU A 102 -2.94 -8.92 -12.03
CA GLU A 102 -3.57 -8.64 -10.74
C GLU A 102 -2.97 -9.54 -9.66
N LEU A 103 -2.57 -8.95 -8.54
CA LEU A 103 -2.04 -9.67 -7.39
C LEU A 103 -2.87 -9.36 -6.16
N ALA A 104 -3.33 -10.40 -5.48
CA ALA A 104 -3.91 -10.26 -4.16
C ALA A 104 -2.80 -10.03 -3.12
N ALA A 105 -3.03 -9.10 -2.21
CA ALA A 105 -2.10 -8.75 -1.17
C ALA A 105 -2.82 -8.50 0.16
N VAL A 106 -2.10 -8.68 1.25
CA VAL A 106 -2.51 -8.24 2.58
C VAL A 106 -1.41 -7.36 3.15
N ASP A 107 -1.76 -6.17 3.54
CA ASP A 107 -0.87 -5.27 4.26
C ASP A 107 -1.22 -5.28 5.74
N ARG A 108 -0.20 -5.38 6.59
CA ARG A 108 -0.31 -5.10 8.01
C ARG A 108 0.41 -3.80 8.33
N PHE A 109 -0.30 -2.89 8.98
CA PHE A 109 0.26 -1.63 9.46
C PHE A 109 0.25 -1.57 10.98
N LEU A 110 1.30 -1.01 11.57
CA LEU A 110 1.29 -0.49 12.93
C LEU A 110 1.20 1.03 12.86
N LEU A 111 0.30 1.62 13.64
CA LEU A 111 0.06 3.05 13.65
C LEU A 111 0.67 3.72 14.88
N ARG A 112 1.22 4.93 14.67
CA ARG A 112 1.61 5.88 15.70
C ARG A 112 1.10 7.27 15.27
N ASP A 113 0.36 7.92 16.15
CA ASP A 113 -0.22 9.26 15.87
C ASP A 113 -1.04 9.31 14.56
N GLY A 114 -1.75 8.22 14.24
CA GLY A 114 -2.55 8.10 13.02
C GLY A 114 -1.78 7.82 11.73
N LEU A 115 -0.46 7.68 11.79
CA LEU A 115 0.41 7.39 10.65
C LEU A 115 1.03 5.98 10.79
N ALA A 116 1.33 5.35 9.67
CA ALA A 116 1.99 4.06 9.67
C ALA A 116 3.45 4.17 10.06
N ILE A 117 3.87 3.47 11.13
CA ILE A 117 5.26 3.37 11.56
C ILE A 117 5.92 2.07 11.14
N GLU A 118 5.13 1.06 10.82
CA GLU A 118 5.58 -0.19 10.23
C GLU A 118 4.55 -0.66 9.20
N ARG A 119 5.03 -1.17 8.08
CA ARG A 119 4.22 -1.86 7.08
C ARG A 119 4.88 -3.16 6.69
N VAL A 120 4.12 -4.24 6.71
CA VAL A 120 4.50 -5.53 6.13
C VAL A 120 3.49 -5.88 5.06
N VAL A 121 3.94 -6.10 3.84
CA VAL A 121 3.08 -6.54 2.75
C VAL A 121 3.33 -8.01 2.44
N TYR A 122 2.24 -8.76 2.30
CA TYR A 122 2.24 -10.19 1.97
C TYR A 122 1.57 -10.40 0.62
N PHE A 123 2.31 -10.89 -0.36
CA PHE A 123 1.76 -11.28 -1.66
C PHE A 123 2.66 -12.31 -2.34
N ASP A 124 2.07 -13.07 -3.26
CA ASP A 124 2.83 -13.97 -4.12
C ASP A 124 3.48 -13.18 -5.26
N GLN A 125 4.80 -13.23 -5.34
CA GLN A 125 5.56 -12.53 -6.38
C GLN A 125 5.68 -13.30 -7.69
N LEU A 126 5.43 -14.60 -7.70
CA LEU A 126 5.67 -15.44 -8.87
C LEU A 126 4.92 -14.95 -10.11
N PRO A 127 3.64 -14.57 -10.05
CA PRO A 127 2.94 -14.05 -11.23
C PRO A 127 3.57 -12.76 -11.77
N LEU A 128 4.04 -11.88 -10.89
CA LEU A 128 4.70 -10.63 -11.30
C LEU A 128 6.04 -10.91 -11.97
N ILE A 129 6.85 -11.77 -11.36
CA ILE A 129 8.16 -12.17 -11.90
C ILE A 129 7.97 -12.83 -13.28
N ALA A 130 7.02 -13.77 -13.40
CA ALA A 130 6.71 -14.41 -14.67
C ALA A 130 6.29 -13.40 -15.74
N ALA A 131 5.46 -12.41 -15.39
CA ALA A 131 5.04 -11.35 -16.29
C ALA A 131 6.22 -10.49 -16.76
N VAL A 132 7.10 -10.07 -15.86
CA VAL A 132 8.30 -9.28 -16.20
C VAL A 132 9.24 -10.08 -17.11
N LEU A 133 9.48 -11.36 -16.81
CA LEU A 133 10.32 -12.22 -17.63
C LEU A 133 9.74 -12.43 -19.04
N SER A 134 8.43 -12.48 -19.17
CA SER A 134 7.73 -12.62 -20.45
C SER A 134 7.73 -11.33 -21.29
N HIS A 135 8.16 -10.20 -20.73
CA HIS A 135 8.17 -8.90 -21.39
C HIS A 135 9.56 -8.27 -21.33
N PRO A 136 10.50 -8.65 -22.23
CA PRO A 136 11.90 -8.18 -22.19
C PRO A 136 12.04 -6.65 -22.20
N ARG A 137 11.07 -5.93 -22.75
CA ARG A 137 11.06 -4.46 -22.75
C ARG A 137 11.01 -3.84 -21.34
N LEU A 138 10.53 -4.60 -20.35
CA LEU A 138 10.46 -4.17 -18.96
C LEU A 138 11.77 -4.40 -18.19
N TRP A 139 12.68 -5.23 -18.69
CA TRP A 139 13.89 -5.63 -17.97
C TRP A 139 14.78 -4.46 -17.53
N PRO A 140 15.06 -3.45 -18.38
CA PRO A 140 15.86 -2.31 -17.95
C PRO A 140 15.20 -1.51 -16.83
N GLY A 141 13.89 -1.28 -16.93
CA GLY A 141 13.11 -0.58 -15.91
C GLY A 141 13.02 -1.36 -14.60
N PHE A 142 12.78 -2.67 -14.69
CA PHE A 142 12.76 -3.55 -13.53
C PHE A 142 14.13 -3.60 -12.83
N ALA A 143 15.21 -3.75 -13.57
CA ALA A 143 16.57 -3.75 -13.01
C ALA A 143 16.88 -2.44 -12.29
N ARG A 144 16.50 -1.30 -12.87
CA ARG A 144 16.68 0.01 -12.25
C ARG A 144 15.86 0.14 -10.98
N TYR A 145 14.61 -0.29 -10.99
CA TYR A 145 13.74 -0.27 -9.80
C TYR A 145 14.26 -1.19 -8.69
N ARG A 146 14.75 -2.37 -9.07
CA ARG A 146 15.12 -3.43 -8.11
C ARG A 146 16.53 -3.26 -7.53
N PHE A 147 17.46 -2.74 -8.30
CA PHE A 147 18.90 -2.69 -7.98
C PHE A 147 19.50 -1.28 -8.03
N GLY A 148 18.76 -0.29 -8.53
CA GLY A 148 19.16 1.12 -8.54
C GLY A 148 18.81 1.79 -7.23
#